data_406f521248cfa9fea15e25c431cf4fe3
#
_entry.id   406f521248cfa9fea15e25c431cf4fe3
#
_cell.length_a   1.000
_cell.length_b   1.000
_cell.length_c   1.000
_cell.angle_alpha   90.00
_cell.angle_beta   90.00
_cell.angle_gamma   90.00
#
_symmetry.space_group_name_H-M   'P 1'
#
loop_
_entity.id
_entity.type
_entity.pdbx_description
1 polymer ?
#
loop_
_entity_poly.entity_id
_entity_poly.type
_entity_poly.pdbx_seq_one_letter_code
_entity_poly.pdbx_strand_id
1 'polypeptide(L)'
;MGKVGLLAGVGNLPVEFLRAAHQMGHEVIVISVVPDTAAALKTEADAYYEINVAKLDKIIKTLLREGVTDVTMIGKVTKEILFKGIKFPDFRAVKLLAKLRNRKDDTIMLAIVDELAKDNLVVADQTAYLKPLMPPPGVLTKRNPTEEEKEDIRFGFETAKAMGGMDIGQTVVVKHKAVMAIEAIEGTDACIRRGGALG
;
A
#
# COMPACT_ATOMS: atom_id res chain seq x y z
N MET A 1 23.26 10.29 3.98
CA MET A 1 22.99 8.91 3.55
C MET A 1 22.39 8.19 4.74
N GLY A 2 21.19 7.65 4.60
CA GLY A 2 20.48 6.94 5.68
C GLY A 2 20.05 5.57 5.19
N LYS A 3 19.69 4.69 6.15
CA LYS A 3 19.09 3.37 5.84
C LYS A 3 17.59 3.46 5.92
N VAL A 4 16.91 2.93 4.89
CA VAL A 4 15.46 2.87 4.83
C VAL A 4 15.00 1.42 4.81
N GLY A 5 14.07 1.08 5.69
CA GLY A 5 13.42 -0.23 5.72
C GLY A 5 12.20 -0.25 4.79
N LEU A 6 12.16 -1.18 3.87
CA LEU A 6 11.01 -1.40 3.01
C LEU A 6 10.28 -2.69 3.41
N LEU A 7 9.09 -2.56 3.98
CA LEU A 7 8.18 -3.69 4.16
C LEU A 7 7.42 -3.90 2.84
N ALA A 8 7.86 -4.89 2.07
CA ALA A 8 7.41 -5.08 0.70
C ALA A 8 6.25 -6.08 0.60
N GLY A 9 5.14 -5.63 0.03
CA GLY A 9 4.05 -6.46 -0.47
C GLY A 9 4.22 -6.84 -1.93
N VAL A 10 3.16 -7.37 -2.55
CA VAL A 10 3.12 -7.78 -3.95
C VAL A 10 3.00 -6.56 -4.86
N GLY A 11 3.57 -6.64 -6.06
CA GLY A 11 3.47 -5.62 -7.11
C GLY A 11 4.83 -5.05 -7.50
N ASN A 12 4.82 -4.11 -8.45
CA ASN A 12 6.05 -3.49 -8.96
C ASN A 12 6.46 -2.23 -8.19
N LEU A 13 5.52 -1.58 -7.52
CA LEU A 13 5.78 -0.33 -6.80
C LEU A 13 6.89 -0.43 -5.73
N PRO A 14 7.05 -1.55 -4.99
CA PRO A 14 8.20 -1.74 -4.11
C PRO A 14 9.55 -1.68 -4.83
N VAL A 15 9.63 -2.18 -6.07
CA VAL A 15 10.86 -2.12 -6.89
C VAL A 15 11.16 -0.68 -7.32
N GLU A 16 10.14 0.05 -7.75
CA GLU A 16 10.28 1.47 -8.10
C GLU A 16 10.72 2.31 -6.89
N PHE A 17 10.18 2.03 -5.72
CA PHE A 17 10.63 2.68 -4.49
C PHE A 17 12.10 2.38 -4.19
N LEU A 18 12.50 1.11 -4.25
CA LEU A 18 13.88 0.68 -4.02
C LEU A 18 14.85 1.46 -4.91
N ARG A 19 14.56 1.49 -6.21
CA ARG A 19 15.38 2.20 -7.20
C ARG A 19 15.42 3.71 -6.96
N ALA A 20 14.28 4.31 -6.63
CA ALA A 20 14.20 5.74 -6.34
C ALA A 20 14.98 6.09 -5.07
N ALA A 21 14.88 5.29 -4.01
CA ALA A 21 15.64 5.47 -2.77
C ALA A 21 17.16 5.35 -3.02
N HIS A 22 17.61 4.38 -3.84
CA HIS A 22 19.00 4.26 -4.26
C HIS A 22 19.48 5.51 -5.04
N GLN A 23 18.67 6.04 -5.96
CA GLN A 23 18.99 7.28 -6.68
C GLN A 23 19.15 8.48 -5.74
N MET A 24 18.45 8.48 -4.60
CA MET A 24 18.56 9.48 -3.55
C MET A 24 19.74 9.23 -2.59
N GLY A 25 20.50 8.15 -2.78
CA GLY A 25 21.68 7.79 -1.98
C GLY A 25 21.37 7.09 -0.66
N HIS A 26 20.21 6.45 -0.54
CA HIS A 26 19.84 5.63 0.62
C HIS A 26 20.20 4.16 0.41
N GLU A 27 20.63 3.48 1.47
CA GLU A 27 20.64 2.01 1.54
C GLU A 27 19.23 1.52 1.85
N VAL A 28 18.76 0.48 1.14
CA VAL A 28 17.42 -0.06 1.30
C VAL A 28 17.45 -1.49 1.83
N ILE A 29 16.92 -1.66 3.04
CA ILE A 29 16.76 -2.96 3.70
C ILE A 29 15.35 -3.46 3.41
N VAL A 30 15.24 -4.47 2.56
CA VAL A 30 13.96 -5.02 2.14
C VAL A 30 13.54 -6.18 3.03
N ILE A 31 12.33 -6.10 3.58
CA ILE A 31 11.67 -7.23 4.22
C ILE A 31 10.43 -7.58 3.39
N SER A 32 10.50 -8.69 2.66
CA SER A 32 9.33 -9.27 2.00
C SER A 32 8.39 -9.84 3.06
N VAL A 33 7.22 -9.23 3.24
CA VAL A 33 6.26 -9.60 4.29
C VAL A 33 5.21 -10.61 3.82
N VAL A 34 5.20 -10.89 2.51
CA VAL A 34 4.30 -11.84 1.84
C VAL A 34 5.09 -12.70 0.85
N PRO A 35 4.59 -13.89 0.49
CA PRO A 35 5.15 -14.63 -0.64
C PRO A 35 4.94 -13.88 -1.95
N ASP A 36 5.69 -14.26 -2.98
CA ASP A 36 5.54 -13.78 -4.36
C ASP A 36 5.80 -12.26 -4.57
N THR A 37 6.68 -11.67 -3.77
CA THR A 37 7.21 -10.34 -4.06
C THR A 37 8.10 -10.37 -5.31
N ALA A 38 8.27 -9.21 -5.96
CA ALA A 38 9.05 -9.12 -7.18
C ALA A 38 10.50 -9.60 -6.97
N ALA A 39 10.98 -10.48 -7.85
CA ALA A 39 12.33 -11.05 -7.77
C ALA A 39 13.45 -9.99 -7.77
N ALA A 40 13.23 -8.85 -8.43
CA ALA A 40 14.16 -7.72 -8.45
C ALA A 40 14.48 -7.19 -7.05
N LEU A 41 13.54 -7.25 -6.09
CA LEU A 41 13.79 -6.83 -4.72
C LEU A 41 14.90 -7.64 -4.05
N LYS A 42 14.99 -8.93 -4.37
CA LYS A 42 16.02 -9.83 -3.80
C LYS A 42 17.40 -9.56 -4.37
N THR A 43 17.48 -9.10 -5.62
CA THR A 43 18.75 -8.90 -6.32
C THR A 43 19.27 -7.48 -6.23
N GLU A 44 18.38 -6.49 -6.05
CA GLU A 44 18.73 -5.08 -6.07
C GLU A 44 18.82 -4.44 -4.67
N ALA A 45 18.29 -5.09 -3.61
CA ALA A 45 18.35 -4.58 -2.24
C ALA A 45 19.75 -4.70 -1.64
N ASP A 46 20.13 -3.77 -0.75
CA ASP A 46 21.36 -3.84 0.03
C ASP A 46 21.34 -4.98 1.05
N ALA A 47 20.16 -5.25 1.63
CA ALA A 47 19.88 -6.47 2.38
C ALA A 47 18.42 -6.91 2.14
N TYR A 48 18.19 -8.21 2.04
CA TYR A 48 16.87 -8.79 1.76
C TYR A 48 16.52 -9.90 2.74
N TYR A 49 15.32 -9.83 3.29
CA TYR A 49 14.77 -10.80 4.25
C TYR A 49 13.36 -11.24 3.85
N GLU A 50 13.07 -12.52 3.98
CA GLU A 50 11.72 -13.06 3.85
C GLU A 50 11.16 -13.33 5.25
N ILE A 51 10.28 -12.46 5.74
CA ILE A 51 9.69 -12.56 7.08
C ILE A 51 8.19 -12.32 6.95
N ASN A 52 7.40 -13.36 7.17
CA ASN A 52 5.95 -13.26 7.10
C ASN A 52 5.41 -12.12 7.99
N VAL A 53 4.41 -11.39 7.50
CA VAL A 53 3.76 -10.24 8.18
C VAL A 53 3.30 -10.57 9.61
N ALA A 54 2.97 -11.83 9.90
CA ALA A 54 2.60 -12.30 11.24
C ALA A 54 3.76 -12.37 12.25
N LYS A 55 4.99 -12.15 11.81
CA LYS A 55 6.21 -12.16 12.65
C LYS A 55 6.68 -10.74 12.96
N LEU A 56 5.80 -9.91 13.51
CA LEU A 56 6.03 -8.49 13.73
C LEU A 56 7.26 -8.20 14.60
N ASP A 57 7.44 -8.95 15.68
CA ASP A 57 8.63 -8.81 16.54
C ASP A 57 9.92 -9.14 15.79
N LYS A 58 9.90 -10.18 14.94
CA LYS A 58 11.05 -10.53 14.10
C LYS A 58 11.35 -9.46 13.06
N ILE A 59 10.30 -8.87 12.44
CA ILE A 59 10.45 -7.75 11.49
C ILE A 59 11.15 -6.58 12.18
N ILE A 60 10.62 -6.14 13.32
CA ILE A 60 11.16 -5.01 14.08
C ILE A 60 12.60 -5.26 14.49
N LYS A 61 12.91 -6.41 15.09
CA LYS A 61 14.28 -6.78 15.48
C LYS A 61 15.24 -6.83 14.29
N THR A 62 14.77 -7.23 13.12
CA THR A 62 15.60 -7.23 11.91
C THR A 62 15.92 -5.80 11.47
N LEU A 63 14.92 -4.91 11.42
CA LEU A 63 15.11 -3.50 11.08
C LEU A 63 16.11 -2.81 12.03
N LEU A 64 15.93 -3.02 13.34
CA LEU A 64 16.84 -2.45 14.35
C LEU A 64 18.27 -2.97 14.22
N ARG A 65 18.44 -4.27 13.98
CA ARG A 65 19.76 -4.88 13.78
C ARG A 65 20.49 -4.31 12.56
N GLU A 66 19.72 -4.00 11.50
CA GLU A 66 20.26 -3.36 10.29
C GLU A 66 20.53 -1.85 10.48
N GLY A 67 20.15 -1.27 11.62
CA GLY A 67 20.31 0.16 11.90
C GLY A 67 19.33 1.05 11.14
N VAL A 68 18.16 0.52 10.79
CA VAL A 68 17.09 1.27 10.16
C VAL A 68 16.38 2.16 11.18
N THR A 69 16.07 3.40 10.79
CA THR A 69 15.25 4.34 11.57
C THR A 69 13.94 4.68 10.84
N ASP A 70 14.01 4.76 9.53
CA ASP A 70 12.88 5.13 8.66
C ASP A 70 12.36 3.89 7.94
N VAL A 71 11.07 3.64 8.06
CA VAL A 71 10.40 2.46 7.50
C VAL A 71 9.29 2.91 6.56
N THR A 72 9.14 2.22 5.45
CA THR A 72 7.98 2.40 4.57
C THR A 72 7.31 1.06 4.27
N MET A 73 6.03 1.11 3.95
CA MET A 73 5.21 -0.06 3.64
C MET A 73 4.61 0.12 2.25
N ILE A 74 5.07 -0.65 1.28
CA ILE A 74 4.66 -0.51 -0.12
C ILE A 74 4.34 -1.87 -0.73
N GLY A 75 3.32 -1.90 -1.56
CA GLY A 75 2.85 -3.10 -2.22
C GLY A 75 1.58 -3.67 -1.58
N LYS A 76 0.95 -4.58 -2.30
CA LYS A 76 -0.35 -5.12 -1.90
C LYS A 76 -0.16 -6.27 -0.89
N VAL A 77 -0.86 -6.17 0.24
CA VAL A 77 -1.02 -7.25 1.21
C VAL A 77 -2.52 -7.51 1.34
N THR A 78 -2.99 -8.62 0.80
CA THR A 78 -4.43 -8.92 0.81
C THR A 78 -4.91 -9.36 2.19
N LYS A 79 -6.18 -9.08 2.51
CA LYS A 79 -6.82 -9.59 3.74
C LYS A 79 -6.73 -11.12 3.84
N GLU A 80 -6.74 -11.81 2.71
CA GLU A 80 -6.56 -13.26 2.66
C GLU A 80 -5.19 -13.69 3.18
N ILE A 81 -4.13 -13.01 2.78
CA ILE A 81 -2.76 -13.25 3.29
C ILE A 81 -2.68 -12.92 4.78
N LEU A 82 -3.28 -11.79 5.20
CA LEU A 82 -3.31 -11.37 6.59
C LEU A 82 -4.06 -12.35 7.50
N PHE A 83 -5.16 -12.95 7.05
CA PHE A 83 -6.02 -13.77 7.92
C PHE A 83 -5.94 -15.27 7.66
N LYS A 84 -5.66 -15.72 6.44
CA LYS A 84 -5.50 -17.13 6.09
C LYS A 84 -4.04 -17.58 6.02
N GLY A 85 -3.12 -16.66 5.66
CA GLY A 85 -1.68 -16.90 5.58
C GLY A 85 -0.93 -16.85 6.92
N ILE A 86 -1.63 -16.47 8.01
CA ILE A 86 -1.02 -16.39 9.34
C ILE A 86 -0.88 -17.80 9.94
N LYS A 87 0.25 -18.43 9.64
CA LYS A 87 0.69 -19.62 10.38
C LYS A 87 1.60 -19.14 11.51
N PHE A 88 1.18 -19.38 12.77
CA PHE A 88 1.99 -19.10 13.96
C PHE A 88 2.44 -17.63 14.10
N PRO A 89 1.52 -16.67 14.37
CA PRO A 89 1.90 -15.30 14.66
C PRO A 89 2.84 -15.24 15.88
N ASP A 90 3.73 -14.26 15.94
CA ASP A 90 4.47 -14.03 17.17
C ASP A 90 3.59 -13.32 18.23
N PHE A 91 4.06 -13.31 19.48
CA PHE A 91 3.32 -12.74 20.59
C PHE A 91 2.96 -11.26 20.37
N ARG A 92 3.84 -10.52 19.73
CA ARG A 92 3.65 -9.09 19.44
C ARG A 92 2.53 -8.87 18.41
N ALA A 93 2.50 -9.66 17.35
CA ALA A 93 1.41 -9.64 16.37
C ALA A 93 0.07 -10.04 17.00
N VAL A 94 0.04 -11.09 17.84
CA VAL A 94 -1.17 -11.49 18.58
C VAL A 94 -1.69 -10.35 19.46
N LYS A 95 -0.80 -9.72 20.24
CA LYS A 95 -1.16 -8.61 21.13
C LYS A 95 -1.68 -7.39 20.35
N LEU A 96 -1.09 -7.10 19.18
CA LEU A 96 -1.56 -6.02 18.32
C LEU A 96 -2.97 -6.33 17.81
N LEU A 97 -3.18 -7.50 17.21
CA LEU A 97 -4.47 -7.91 16.65
C LEU A 97 -5.59 -7.96 17.73
N ALA A 98 -5.26 -8.36 18.95
CA ALA A 98 -6.22 -8.40 20.08
C ALA A 98 -6.70 -7.01 20.51
N LYS A 99 -5.94 -5.95 20.22
CA LYS A 99 -6.29 -4.56 20.55
C LYS A 99 -7.12 -3.86 19.48
N LEU A 100 -7.26 -4.45 18.30
CA LEU A 100 -7.99 -3.82 17.19
C LEU A 100 -9.48 -3.78 17.51
N ARG A 101 -10.08 -2.59 17.43
CA ARG A 101 -11.53 -2.39 17.59
C ARG A 101 -12.34 -2.92 16.42
N ASN A 102 -11.75 -2.97 15.24
CA ASN A 102 -12.33 -3.49 14.02
C ASN A 102 -11.20 -4.00 13.09
N ARG A 103 -11.56 -4.57 11.93
CA ARG A 103 -10.63 -5.13 10.95
C ARG A 103 -10.53 -4.28 9.68
N LYS A 104 -10.76 -2.97 9.79
CA LYS A 104 -10.57 -2.04 8.68
C LYS A 104 -9.08 -1.91 8.39
N ASP A 105 -8.76 -1.72 7.11
CA ASP A 105 -7.37 -1.62 6.66
C ASP A 105 -6.62 -0.47 7.34
N ASP A 106 -7.24 0.71 7.43
CA ASP A 106 -6.67 1.87 8.13
C ASP A 106 -6.40 1.59 9.60
N THR A 107 -7.30 0.87 10.29
CA THR A 107 -7.12 0.54 11.71
C THR A 107 -5.92 -0.38 11.92
N ILE A 108 -5.74 -1.36 11.03
CA ILE A 108 -4.60 -2.28 11.07
C ILE A 108 -3.30 -1.53 10.77
N MET A 109 -3.31 -0.68 9.74
CA MET A 109 -2.13 0.09 9.34
C MET A 109 -1.68 1.05 10.42
N LEU A 110 -2.60 1.82 11.03
CA LEU A 110 -2.29 2.73 12.14
C LEU A 110 -1.74 1.97 13.35
N ALA A 111 -2.31 0.80 13.67
CA ALA A 111 -1.81 -0.01 14.78
C ALA A 111 -0.38 -0.54 14.53
N ILE A 112 -0.02 -0.83 13.28
CA ILE A 112 1.35 -1.21 12.89
C ILE A 112 2.28 0.00 13.05
N VAL A 113 1.86 1.18 12.59
CA VAL A 113 2.63 2.44 12.74
C VAL A 113 2.91 2.72 14.20
N ASP A 114 1.88 2.66 15.06
CA ASP A 114 2.01 2.86 16.51
C ASP A 114 2.93 1.80 17.15
N GLU A 115 2.92 0.59 16.64
CA GLU A 115 3.76 -0.48 17.17
C GLU A 115 5.24 -0.30 16.77
N LEU A 116 5.52 0.13 15.55
CA LEU A 116 6.87 0.47 15.07
C LEU A 116 7.45 1.66 15.85
N ALA A 117 6.63 2.68 16.11
CA ALA A 117 7.05 3.88 16.85
C ALA A 117 7.54 3.58 18.27
N LYS A 118 7.09 2.51 18.93
CA LYS A 118 7.56 2.09 20.27
C LYS A 118 9.04 1.73 20.30
N ASP A 119 9.60 1.33 19.17
CA ASP A 119 11.01 0.99 19.00
C ASP A 119 11.77 2.08 18.22
N ASN A 120 11.23 3.31 18.20
CA ASN A 120 11.80 4.47 17.48
C ASN A 120 11.96 4.23 15.96
N LEU A 121 11.16 3.36 15.37
CA LEU A 121 11.04 3.21 13.93
C LEU A 121 9.96 4.17 13.42
N VAL A 122 10.34 5.12 12.58
CA VAL A 122 9.46 6.13 12.02
C VAL A 122 8.91 5.65 10.68
N VAL A 123 7.59 5.65 10.51
CA VAL A 123 7.01 5.37 9.20
C VAL A 123 7.13 6.62 8.33
N ALA A 124 8.02 6.55 7.35
CA ALA A 124 8.29 7.64 6.43
C ALA A 124 7.17 7.81 5.39
N ASP A 125 6.96 9.04 4.94
CA ASP A 125 6.06 9.32 3.83
C ASP A 125 6.65 8.74 2.53
N GLN A 126 6.02 7.67 2.05
CA GLN A 126 6.42 6.99 0.82
C GLN A 126 6.40 7.91 -0.42
N THR A 127 5.55 8.94 -0.43
CA THR A 127 5.45 9.87 -1.56
C THR A 127 6.70 10.72 -1.73
N ALA A 128 7.49 10.92 -0.67
CA ALA A 128 8.76 11.63 -0.75
C ALA A 128 9.74 10.95 -1.73
N TYR A 129 9.74 9.62 -1.77
CA TYR A 129 10.59 8.81 -2.66
C TYR A 129 9.95 8.59 -4.04
N LEU A 130 8.62 8.60 -4.11
CA LEU A 130 7.86 8.29 -5.33
C LEU A 130 7.43 9.53 -6.11
N LYS A 131 7.95 10.71 -5.78
CA LYS A 131 7.65 11.98 -6.49
C LYS A 131 7.72 11.88 -8.02
N PRO A 132 8.71 11.20 -8.63
CA PRO A 132 8.77 11.07 -10.09
C PRO A 132 7.58 10.29 -10.69
N LEU A 133 6.91 9.45 -9.90
CA LEU A 133 5.74 8.68 -10.31
C LEU A 133 4.42 9.40 -10.03
N MET A 134 4.44 10.50 -9.28
CA MET A 134 3.24 11.29 -8.99
C MET A 134 2.83 12.09 -10.22
N PRO A 135 1.60 11.94 -10.69
CA PRO A 135 1.15 12.72 -11.85
C PRO A 135 1.08 14.22 -11.50
N PRO A 136 1.48 15.12 -12.41
CA PRO A 136 1.28 16.54 -12.21
C PRO A 136 -0.21 16.88 -12.18
N PRO A 137 -0.60 18.00 -11.52
CA PRO A 137 -1.98 18.50 -11.60
C PRO A 137 -2.39 18.81 -13.03
N GLY A 138 -3.64 18.51 -13.38
CA GLY A 138 -4.23 18.86 -14.67
C GLY A 138 -4.69 17.67 -15.51
N VAL A 139 -4.95 17.92 -16.78
CA VAL A 139 -5.41 16.92 -17.74
C VAL A 139 -4.20 16.17 -18.30
N LEU A 140 -4.13 14.86 -18.05
CA LEU A 140 -3.03 13.99 -18.50
C LEU A 140 -3.31 13.34 -19.86
N THR A 141 -4.57 13.40 -20.31
CA THR A 141 -5.01 12.82 -21.59
C THR A 141 -4.77 13.78 -22.77
N LYS A 142 -4.81 13.25 -24.01
CA LYS A 142 -4.61 14.07 -25.23
C LYS A 142 -5.68 15.14 -25.44
N ARG A 143 -6.90 14.93 -24.91
CA ARG A 143 -7.99 15.89 -24.97
C ARG A 143 -8.46 16.29 -23.57
N ASN A 144 -9.04 17.48 -23.48
CA ASN A 144 -9.75 17.88 -22.25
C ASN A 144 -11.08 17.15 -22.09
N PRO A 145 -11.54 16.93 -20.87
CA PRO A 145 -12.91 16.44 -20.63
C PRO A 145 -13.94 17.45 -21.11
N THR A 146 -15.06 16.95 -21.65
CA THR A 146 -16.25 17.76 -21.95
C THR A 146 -16.91 18.26 -20.66
N GLU A 147 -17.88 19.17 -20.75
CA GLU A 147 -18.62 19.62 -19.56
C GLU A 147 -19.41 18.46 -18.91
N GLU A 148 -20.00 17.60 -19.72
CA GLU A 148 -20.71 16.39 -19.26
C GLU A 148 -19.75 15.44 -18.50
N GLU A 149 -18.57 15.19 -19.07
CA GLU A 149 -17.54 14.38 -18.40
C GLU A 149 -17.03 15.01 -17.09
N LYS A 150 -16.95 16.34 -17.02
CA LYS A 150 -16.60 17.05 -15.78
C LYS A 150 -17.67 16.88 -14.69
N GLU A 151 -18.94 16.82 -15.09
CA GLU A 151 -20.03 16.53 -14.15
C GLU A 151 -19.97 15.09 -13.66
N ASP A 152 -19.70 14.13 -14.57
CA ASP A 152 -19.47 12.72 -14.21
C ASP A 152 -18.28 12.55 -13.27
N ILE A 153 -17.17 13.27 -13.50
CA ILE A 153 -15.99 13.28 -12.63
C ILE A 153 -16.35 13.76 -11.23
N ARG A 154 -17.10 14.89 -11.11
CA ARG A 154 -17.51 15.40 -9.80
C ARG A 154 -18.39 14.41 -9.05
N PHE A 155 -19.41 13.90 -9.70
CA PHE A 155 -20.31 12.91 -9.14
C PHE A 155 -19.58 11.63 -8.72
N GLY A 156 -18.68 11.14 -9.60
CA GLY A 156 -17.85 9.97 -9.32
C GLY A 156 -16.89 10.18 -8.14
N PHE A 157 -16.27 11.35 -8.04
CA PHE A 157 -15.38 11.68 -6.93
C PHE A 157 -16.12 11.70 -5.58
N GLU A 158 -17.30 12.33 -5.53
CA GLU A 158 -18.14 12.36 -4.32
C GLU A 158 -18.58 10.94 -3.91
N THR A 159 -19.00 10.13 -4.89
CA THR A 159 -19.37 8.73 -4.67
C THR A 159 -18.18 7.92 -4.12
N ALA A 160 -17.00 8.04 -4.74
CA ALA A 160 -15.79 7.34 -4.29
C ALA A 160 -15.37 7.76 -2.87
N LYS A 161 -15.49 9.05 -2.53
CA LYS A 161 -15.24 9.53 -1.17
C LYS A 161 -16.18 8.92 -0.13
N ALA A 162 -17.48 8.85 -0.46
CA ALA A 162 -18.47 8.23 0.42
C ALA A 162 -18.17 6.73 0.65
N MET A 163 -17.84 6.00 -0.42
CA MET A 163 -17.47 4.57 -0.37
C MET A 163 -16.20 4.35 0.45
N GLY A 164 -15.17 5.18 0.23
CA GLY A 164 -13.91 5.11 0.98
C GLY A 164 -14.14 5.32 2.48
N GLY A 165 -15.03 6.26 2.84
CA GLY A 165 -15.41 6.47 4.23
C GLY A 165 -16.10 5.27 4.89
N MET A 166 -16.77 4.43 4.09
CA MET A 166 -17.39 3.18 4.55
C MET A 166 -16.46 1.96 4.48
N ASP A 167 -15.23 2.13 3.97
CA ASP A 167 -14.27 1.03 3.74
C ASP A 167 -14.78 -0.05 2.77
N ILE A 168 -15.56 0.37 1.75
CA ILE A 168 -16.08 -0.53 0.70
C ILE A 168 -15.04 -0.69 -0.41
N GLY A 169 -14.52 0.42 -0.92
CA GLY A 169 -13.55 0.50 -2.00
C GLY A 169 -13.21 1.96 -2.31
N GLN A 170 -12.40 2.17 -3.35
CA GLN A 170 -11.87 3.50 -3.69
C GLN A 170 -12.09 3.89 -5.15
N THR A 171 -12.65 2.99 -5.97
CA THR A 171 -12.86 3.19 -7.40
C THR A 171 -14.34 3.11 -7.75
N VAL A 172 -14.80 4.08 -8.53
CA VAL A 172 -16.13 4.08 -9.11
C VAL A 172 -16.04 4.35 -10.61
N VAL A 173 -16.83 3.67 -11.41
CA VAL A 173 -17.01 3.93 -12.85
C VAL A 173 -18.35 4.57 -13.05
N VAL A 174 -18.37 5.74 -13.71
CA VAL A 174 -19.55 6.56 -13.91
C VAL A 174 -19.74 6.86 -15.40
N LYS A 175 -20.99 6.90 -15.85
CA LYS A 175 -21.37 7.41 -17.16
C LYS A 175 -22.73 8.10 -17.04
N HIS A 176 -22.86 9.31 -17.57
CA HIS A 176 -24.10 10.11 -17.53
C HIS A 176 -24.70 10.22 -16.10
N LYS A 177 -23.85 10.48 -15.09
CA LYS A 177 -24.20 10.52 -13.66
C LYS A 177 -24.84 9.23 -13.12
N ALA A 178 -24.65 8.11 -13.81
CA ALA A 178 -25.04 6.80 -13.33
C ALA A 178 -23.80 5.99 -12.95
N VAL A 179 -23.86 5.32 -11.80
CA VAL A 179 -22.79 4.44 -11.36
C VAL A 179 -22.88 3.13 -12.13
N MET A 180 -21.88 2.85 -12.98
CA MET A 180 -21.74 1.61 -13.73
C MET A 180 -21.12 0.50 -12.89
N ALA A 181 -20.13 0.84 -12.07
CA ALA A 181 -19.48 -0.12 -11.18
C ALA A 181 -18.89 0.59 -9.96
N ILE A 182 -18.89 -0.14 -8.84
CA ILE A 182 -18.23 0.23 -7.59
C ILE A 182 -17.23 -0.86 -7.26
N GLU A 183 -16.00 -0.47 -6.88
CA GLU A 183 -15.01 -1.40 -6.35
C GLU A 183 -15.43 -1.91 -4.97
N ALA A 184 -15.25 -3.20 -4.77
CA ALA A 184 -15.35 -3.85 -3.48
C ALA A 184 -14.17 -4.82 -3.32
N ILE A 185 -14.42 -6.05 -2.89
CA ILE A 185 -13.37 -7.05 -2.62
C ILE A 185 -12.62 -7.51 -3.88
N GLU A 186 -13.22 -7.34 -5.06
CA GLU A 186 -12.64 -7.72 -6.36
C GLU A 186 -11.44 -6.87 -6.79
N GLY A 187 -11.33 -5.64 -6.26
CA GLY A 187 -10.26 -4.69 -6.55
C GLY A 187 -10.45 -3.84 -7.81
N THR A 188 -9.63 -2.81 -7.94
CA THR A 188 -9.74 -1.72 -8.93
C THR A 188 -9.83 -2.22 -10.37
N ASP A 189 -8.92 -3.11 -10.80
CA ASP A 189 -8.86 -3.58 -12.19
C ASP A 189 -10.14 -4.32 -12.63
N ALA A 190 -10.71 -5.13 -11.74
CA ALA A 190 -11.94 -5.86 -12.01
C ALA A 190 -13.14 -4.90 -12.07
N CYS A 191 -13.18 -3.91 -11.17
CA CYS A 191 -14.17 -2.85 -11.17
C CYS A 191 -14.17 -2.06 -12.50
N ILE A 192 -12.98 -1.61 -12.95
CA ILE A 192 -12.85 -0.86 -14.21
C ILE A 192 -13.31 -1.70 -15.41
N ARG A 193 -12.90 -2.96 -15.50
CA ARG A 193 -13.34 -3.84 -16.60
C ARG A 193 -14.85 -4.03 -16.60
N ARG A 194 -15.45 -4.28 -15.44
CA ARG A 194 -16.92 -4.43 -15.30
C ARG A 194 -17.65 -3.14 -15.66
N GLY A 195 -17.20 -2.00 -15.19
CA GLY A 195 -17.78 -0.70 -15.51
C GLY A 195 -17.71 -0.38 -17.00
N GLY A 196 -16.55 -0.65 -17.63
CA GLY A 196 -16.38 -0.46 -19.08
C GLY A 196 -17.20 -1.42 -19.95
N ALA A 197 -17.57 -2.59 -19.44
CA ALA A 197 -18.47 -3.51 -20.15
C ALA A 197 -19.96 -3.12 -20.03
N LEU A 198 -20.34 -2.32 -19.04
CA LEU A 198 -21.71 -1.88 -18.77
C LEU A 198 -22.00 -0.47 -19.33
N GLY A 199 -21.00 0.33 -19.58
CA GLY A 199 -21.08 1.72 -20.05
C GLY A 199 -20.58 1.89 -21.47
#